data_4f3846f2da46e266e8ecf2c29da67c9c
#
_entry.id   4f3846f2da46e266e8ecf2c29da67c9c
#
_cell.length_a   1.000
_cell.length_b   1.000
_cell.length_c   1.000
_cell.angle_alpha   90.00
_cell.angle_beta   90.00
_cell.angle_gamma   90.00
#
_symmetry.space_group_name_H-M   'P 1'
#
loop_
_entity.id
_entity.type
_entity.pdbx_description
1 polymer ?
#
loop_
_entity_poly.entity_id
_entity_poly.type
_entity_poly.pdbx_seq_one_letter_code
_entity_poly.pdbx_strand_id
1 'polypeptide(L)'
;SHDESLVIDFVLGRCDEQARRQAEERSERDAEFRDLCRSVSNTLRILDLAVEHEPPSDLAARTLRRIEQARRTDALLAREELARRRFRPTFSLREIASVAAALLLMAGIFVPSARQARIKSRIGLCASNAGQIGSAIHSYASAHEGALPSLTAPQARWLPGDGGQAVSNSASLFRLIRSDYTSPMIFQCPGCDRAAATSFVVDASMCDFPGPRFITYSYQHALGQAPSRRDLRELAVGMAILADETPVFNGVRFLRDRVRASASDNHAQRGQNVLYLDMHV
;
A
#
# COMPACT_ATOMS: atom_id res chain seq x y z
N SER A 1 31.67 -1.69 19.76
CA SER A 1 32.24 -2.32 20.97
C SER A 1 32.66 -1.27 21.97
N HIS A 2 32.94 -1.66 23.23
CA HIS A 2 33.39 -0.73 24.29
C HIS A 2 34.73 -0.06 23.91
N ASP A 3 35.58 -0.76 23.22
CA ASP A 3 36.87 -0.28 22.74
C ASP A 3 36.75 0.79 21.64
N GLU A 4 35.80 0.69 20.75
CA GLU A 4 35.54 1.69 19.70
C GLU A 4 35.07 3.03 20.29
N SER A 5 34.21 2.96 21.30
CA SER A 5 33.78 4.19 22.00
C SER A 5 34.92 4.88 22.70
N LEU A 6 35.79 4.14 23.40
CA LEU A 6 36.95 4.68 24.08
C LEU A 6 37.94 5.32 23.09
N VAL A 7 38.20 4.70 21.94
CA VAL A 7 39.08 5.25 20.89
C VAL A 7 38.52 6.55 20.34
N ILE A 8 37.23 6.61 20.05
CA ILE A 8 36.56 7.81 19.51
C ILE A 8 36.68 8.97 20.54
N ASP A 9 36.33 8.70 21.79
CA ASP A 9 36.39 9.73 22.85
C ASP A 9 37.82 10.18 23.11
N PHE A 10 38.81 9.29 23.04
CA PHE A 10 40.22 9.60 23.18
C PHE A 10 40.75 10.50 22.05
N VAL A 11 40.46 10.12 20.80
CA VAL A 11 40.90 10.89 19.61
C VAL A 11 40.21 12.26 19.53
N LEU A 12 38.95 12.36 19.98
CA LEU A 12 38.21 13.62 20.03
C LEU A 12 38.50 14.47 21.26
N GLY A 13 39.38 14.00 22.18
CA GLY A 13 39.74 14.73 23.41
C GLY A 13 38.57 14.85 24.41
N ARG A 14 37.60 13.96 24.35
CA ARG A 14 36.37 13.93 25.19
C ARG A 14 36.51 13.04 26.42
N CYS A 15 37.65 12.38 26.59
CA CYS A 15 37.93 11.53 27.74
C CYS A 15 38.15 12.36 29.00
N ASP A 16 37.67 11.83 30.13
CA ASP A 16 38.13 12.29 31.43
C ASP A 16 39.60 11.89 31.68
N GLU A 17 40.24 12.46 32.68
CA GLU A 17 41.67 12.29 32.98
C GLU A 17 42.02 10.81 33.25
N GLN A 18 41.12 10.02 33.81
CA GLN A 18 41.32 8.60 34.10
C GLN A 18 41.25 7.75 32.84
N ALA A 19 40.21 7.95 32.01
CA ALA A 19 40.04 7.25 30.74
C ALA A 19 41.14 7.60 29.75
N ARG A 20 41.63 8.84 29.78
CA ARG A 20 42.76 9.30 28.98
C ARG A 20 44.03 8.54 29.31
N ARG A 21 44.40 8.42 30.60
CA ARG A 21 45.57 7.66 31.04
C ARG A 21 45.46 6.17 30.65
N GLN A 22 44.31 5.59 30.82
CA GLN A 22 44.07 4.21 30.39
C GLN A 22 44.25 4.02 28.88
N ALA A 23 43.77 4.96 28.08
CA ALA A 23 43.91 4.89 26.62
C ALA A 23 45.37 5.09 26.20
N GLU A 24 46.13 5.99 26.87
CA GLU A 24 47.57 6.22 26.64
C GLU A 24 48.39 4.96 26.97
N GLU A 25 48.20 4.36 28.16
CA GLU A 25 48.88 3.11 28.55
C GLU A 25 48.55 1.97 27.63
N ARG A 26 47.29 1.86 27.21
CA ARG A 26 46.86 0.83 26.30
C ARG A 26 47.43 1.01 24.90
N SER A 27 47.50 2.23 24.41
CA SER A 27 48.13 2.57 23.14
C SER A 27 49.65 2.23 23.09
N GLU A 28 50.33 2.21 24.24
CA GLU A 28 51.72 1.76 24.31
C GLU A 28 51.88 0.25 24.26
N ARG A 29 50.97 -0.49 24.87
CA ARG A 29 51.07 -1.96 25.06
C ARG A 29 50.37 -2.77 23.98
N ASP A 30 49.30 -2.22 23.35
CA ASP A 30 48.46 -2.89 22.40
C ASP A 30 48.59 -2.28 21.00
N ALA A 31 49.18 -3.02 20.09
CA ALA A 31 49.40 -2.60 18.70
C ALA A 31 48.07 -2.40 17.94
N GLU A 32 47.06 -3.27 18.20
CA GLU A 32 45.78 -3.20 17.54
C GLU A 32 45.00 -1.94 17.97
N PHE A 33 44.99 -1.63 19.23
CA PHE A 33 44.39 -0.41 19.77
C PHE A 33 45.07 0.85 19.20
N ARG A 34 46.40 0.87 19.08
CA ARG A 34 47.18 1.94 18.48
C ARG A 34 46.83 2.16 17.01
N ASP A 35 46.69 1.08 16.25
CA ASP A 35 46.38 1.15 14.84
C ASP A 35 44.91 1.62 14.62
N LEU A 36 44.01 1.24 15.52
CA LEU A 36 42.66 1.75 15.53
C LEU A 36 42.59 3.25 15.81
N CYS A 37 43.33 3.73 16.82
CA CYS A 37 43.47 5.17 17.11
C CYS A 37 44.02 5.95 15.90
N ARG A 38 45.05 5.40 15.23
CA ARG A 38 45.64 5.99 14.03
C ARG A 38 44.65 6.03 12.86
N SER A 39 43.88 4.97 12.66
CA SER A 39 42.87 4.88 11.62
C SER A 39 41.77 5.94 11.84
N VAL A 40 41.26 6.04 13.07
CA VAL A 40 40.21 7.04 13.40
C VAL A 40 40.78 8.46 13.27
N SER A 41 41.99 8.70 13.76
CA SER A 41 42.66 10.02 13.63
C SER A 41 42.87 10.41 12.16
N ASN A 42 43.30 9.48 11.32
CA ASN A 42 43.47 9.73 9.88
C ASN A 42 42.16 10.02 9.17
N THR A 43 41.07 9.34 9.57
CA THR A 43 39.74 9.60 9.03
C THR A 43 39.24 10.98 9.42
N LEU A 44 39.50 11.41 10.67
CA LEU A 44 39.10 12.74 11.17
C LEU A 44 39.96 13.87 10.59
N ARG A 45 41.25 13.62 10.21
CA ARG A 45 42.08 14.61 9.49
C ARG A 45 41.48 15.10 8.19
N ILE A 46 40.58 14.35 7.58
CA ILE A 46 39.85 14.81 6.39
C ILE A 46 38.93 15.98 6.76
N LEU A 47 38.42 16.01 7.99
CA LEU A 47 37.57 17.10 8.47
C LEU A 47 38.39 18.39 8.74
N ASP A 48 39.67 18.28 9.10
CA ASP A 48 40.57 19.42 9.26
C ASP A 48 40.90 20.08 7.90
N LEU A 49 40.73 19.34 6.81
CA LEU A 49 40.84 19.89 5.45
C LEU A 49 39.55 20.58 4.96
N ALA A 50 38.46 20.48 5.74
CA ALA A 50 37.26 21.25 5.46
C ALA A 50 37.58 22.73 5.66
N VAL A 51 37.49 23.48 4.57
CA VAL A 51 37.73 24.94 4.60
C VAL A 51 36.82 25.53 5.67
N GLU A 52 37.47 26.12 6.69
CA GLU A 52 36.79 26.88 7.73
C GLU A 52 36.07 28.06 7.05
N HIS A 53 34.76 27.87 6.81
CA HIS A 53 33.95 28.94 6.27
C HIS A 53 33.72 29.93 7.41
N GLU A 54 34.28 31.10 7.25
CA GLU A 54 33.98 32.20 8.15
C GLU A 54 32.47 32.42 8.20
N PRO A 55 31.87 32.32 9.40
CA PRO A 55 30.42 32.44 9.49
C PRO A 55 29.98 33.82 9.00
N PRO A 56 28.83 33.91 8.30
CA PRO A 56 28.32 35.19 7.84
C PRO A 56 28.29 36.21 8.98
N SER A 57 28.78 37.42 8.73
CA SER A 57 28.88 38.49 9.73
C SER A 57 27.52 38.85 10.38
N ASP A 58 26.44 38.51 9.74
CA ASP A 58 25.07 38.71 10.23
C ASP A 58 24.49 37.52 11.01
N LEU A 59 25.21 36.38 11.11
CA LEU A 59 24.70 35.15 11.73
C LEU A 59 24.25 35.37 13.17
N ALA A 60 25.05 36.09 13.97
CA ALA A 60 24.70 36.41 15.36
C ALA A 60 23.39 37.22 15.43
N ALA A 61 23.26 38.23 14.59
CA ALA A 61 22.07 39.09 14.54
C ALA A 61 20.82 38.32 14.06
N ARG A 62 20.99 37.40 13.12
CA ARG A 62 19.91 36.52 12.66
C ARG A 62 19.48 35.52 13.72
N THR A 63 20.43 34.95 14.43
CA THR A 63 20.17 33.99 15.53
C THR A 63 19.45 34.67 16.68
N LEU A 64 19.92 35.86 17.11
CA LEU A 64 19.25 36.64 18.15
C LEU A 64 17.80 37.02 17.76
N ARG A 65 17.58 37.45 16.53
CA ARG A 65 16.22 37.74 16.02
C ARG A 65 15.33 36.49 16.05
N ARG A 66 15.88 35.35 15.72
CA ARG A 66 15.13 34.08 15.73
C ARG A 66 14.76 33.63 17.15
N ILE A 67 15.69 33.83 18.11
CA ILE A 67 15.43 33.54 19.52
C ILE A 67 14.34 34.49 20.06
N GLU A 68 14.43 35.78 19.68
CA GLU A 68 13.46 36.79 20.11
C GLU A 68 12.06 36.52 19.53
N GLN A 69 11.98 36.10 18.26
CA GLN A 69 10.72 35.63 17.63
C GLN A 69 10.17 34.41 18.34
N ALA A 70 10.99 33.40 18.64
CA ALA A 70 10.57 32.20 19.37
C ALA A 70 10.03 32.56 20.75
N ARG A 71 10.73 33.42 21.52
CA ARG A 71 10.27 33.91 22.84
C ARG A 71 8.92 34.65 22.75
N ARG A 72 8.71 35.46 21.70
CA ARG A 72 7.43 36.15 21.50
C ARG A 72 6.30 35.14 21.21
N THR A 73 6.59 34.12 20.40
CA THR A 73 5.62 33.05 20.09
C THR A 73 5.25 32.26 21.34
N ASP A 74 6.25 31.90 22.15
CA ASP A 74 6.03 31.17 23.41
C ASP A 74 5.21 32.02 24.43
N ALA A 75 5.49 33.33 24.50
CA ALA A 75 4.73 34.24 25.36
C ALA A 75 3.27 34.39 24.89
N LEU A 76 3.01 34.36 23.58
CA LEU A 76 1.65 34.38 23.04
C LEU A 76 0.93 33.07 23.33
N LEU A 77 1.59 31.91 23.13
CA LEU A 77 1.01 30.60 23.45
C LEU A 77 0.73 30.48 24.96
N ALA A 78 1.64 30.91 25.83
CA ALA A 78 1.40 30.91 27.27
C ALA A 78 0.23 31.82 27.68
N ARG A 79 0.05 32.95 26.98
CA ARG A 79 -1.08 33.84 27.19
C ARG A 79 -2.40 33.24 26.73
N GLU A 80 -2.37 32.50 25.63
CA GLU A 80 -3.53 31.79 25.11
C GLU A 80 -3.91 30.60 26.00
N GLU A 81 -2.94 29.86 26.56
CA GLU A 81 -3.17 28.81 27.54
C GLU A 81 -3.77 29.35 28.84
N LEU A 82 -3.30 30.51 29.33
CA LEU A 82 -3.87 31.18 30.49
C LEU A 82 -5.30 31.68 30.21
N ALA A 83 -5.58 32.15 28.99
CA ALA A 83 -6.92 32.52 28.58
C ALA A 83 -7.85 31.31 28.50
N ARG A 84 -7.36 30.18 27.97
CA ARG A 84 -8.12 28.89 27.97
C ARG A 84 -8.40 28.37 29.38
N ARG A 85 -7.47 28.50 30.33
CA ARG A 85 -7.68 28.09 31.75
C ARG A 85 -8.71 28.95 32.47
N ARG A 86 -8.86 30.23 32.09
CA ARG A 86 -9.88 31.13 32.67
C ARG A 86 -11.28 30.90 32.10
N PHE A 87 -11.38 30.27 30.92
CA PHE A 87 -12.65 29.90 30.32
C PHE A 87 -13.10 28.55 30.91
N ARG A 88 -13.71 28.56 32.10
CA ARG A 88 -14.59 27.47 32.54
C ARG A 88 -15.94 27.72 31.85
N PRO A 89 -16.26 27.01 30.77
CA PRO A 89 -17.57 27.17 30.14
C PRO A 89 -18.62 26.63 31.08
N THR A 90 -19.34 27.49 31.74
CA THR A 90 -20.59 27.12 32.41
C THR A 90 -21.64 26.96 31.30
N PHE A 91 -21.61 25.78 30.67
CA PHE A 91 -22.62 25.46 29.66
C PHE A 91 -23.99 25.36 30.34
N SER A 92 -24.91 26.19 29.91
CA SER A 92 -26.31 26.05 30.28
C SER A 92 -26.90 24.79 29.60
N LEU A 93 -27.88 24.16 30.22
CA LEU A 93 -28.56 22.99 29.63
C LEU A 93 -29.09 23.29 28.22
N ARG A 94 -29.48 24.53 27.95
CA ARG A 94 -29.93 24.96 26.62
C ARG A 94 -28.78 24.95 25.60
N GLU A 95 -27.60 25.38 25.97
CA GLU A 95 -26.41 25.37 25.08
C GLU A 95 -25.96 23.93 24.78
N ILE A 96 -25.98 23.05 25.81
CA ILE A 96 -25.72 21.63 25.62
C ILE A 96 -26.74 21.02 24.65
N ALA A 97 -28.03 21.31 24.85
CA ALA A 97 -29.08 20.82 23.97
C ALA A 97 -28.96 21.33 22.54
N SER A 98 -28.59 22.62 22.34
CA SER A 98 -28.38 23.16 20.99
C SER A 98 -27.19 22.56 20.27
N VAL A 99 -26.08 22.35 20.99
CA VAL A 99 -24.88 21.67 20.43
C VAL A 99 -25.21 20.21 20.13
N ALA A 100 -25.92 19.51 21.01
CA ALA A 100 -26.34 18.14 20.75
C ALA A 100 -27.24 18.04 19.52
N ALA A 101 -28.21 18.94 19.38
CA ALA A 101 -29.09 18.99 18.21
C ALA A 101 -28.30 19.26 16.92
N ALA A 102 -27.35 20.20 16.93
CA ALA A 102 -26.48 20.49 15.80
C ALA A 102 -25.60 19.28 15.41
N LEU A 103 -25.04 18.57 16.41
CA LEU A 103 -24.26 17.35 16.16
C LEU A 103 -25.12 16.23 15.57
N LEU A 104 -26.36 16.07 16.08
CA LEU A 104 -27.29 15.07 15.54
C LEU A 104 -27.67 15.38 14.08
N LEU A 105 -27.94 16.65 13.76
CA LEU A 105 -28.21 17.08 12.38
C LEU A 105 -26.99 16.85 11.47
N MET A 106 -25.81 17.23 11.91
CA MET A 106 -24.58 16.97 11.16
C MET A 106 -24.38 15.46 10.97
N ALA A 107 -24.50 14.65 12.02
CA ALA A 107 -24.37 13.21 11.91
C ALA A 107 -25.40 12.61 10.95
N GLY A 108 -26.63 13.11 10.97
CA GLY A 108 -27.71 12.69 10.07
C GLY A 108 -27.40 12.92 8.59
N ILE A 109 -26.60 13.92 8.27
CA ILE A 109 -26.18 14.24 6.89
C ILE A 109 -24.83 13.59 6.54
N PHE A 110 -23.84 13.72 7.44
CA PHE A 110 -22.47 13.25 7.15
C PHE A 110 -22.34 11.74 7.14
N VAL A 111 -23.03 11.01 8.04
CA VAL A 111 -22.92 9.56 8.10
C VAL A 111 -23.40 8.87 6.82
N PRO A 112 -24.61 9.15 6.28
CA PRO A 112 -25.04 8.56 5.03
C PRO A 112 -24.18 9.01 3.84
N SER A 113 -23.76 10.27 3.78
CA SER A 113 -22.87 10.78 2.73
C SER A 113 -21.51 10.08 2.73
N ALA A 114 -20.90 9.90 3.91
CA ALA A 114 -19.64 9.21 4.05
C ALA A 114 -19.75 7.71 3.68
N ARG A 115 -20.86 7.06 4.05
CA ARG A 115 -21.13 5.67 3.64
C ARG A 115 -21.24 5.56 2.12
N GLN A 116 -21.96 6.47 1.49
CA GLN A 116 -22.14 6.46 0.04
C GLN A 116 -20.81 6.76 -0.70
N ALA A 117 -20.00 7.70 -0.18
CA ALA A 117 -18.67 7.99 -0.69
C ALA A 117 -17.74 6.76 -0.62
N ARG A 118 -17.75 6.03 0.50
CA ARG A 118 -16.98 4.78 0.66
C ARG A 118 -17.40 3.72 -0.33
N ILE A 119 -18.70 3.54 -0.57
CA ILE A 119 -19.20 2.56 -1.55
C ILE A 119 -18.73 2.94 -2.96
N LYS A 120 -18.90 4.21 -3.37
CA LYS A 120 -18.43 4.69 -4.66
C LYS A 120 -16.91 4.53 -4.84
N SER A 121 -16.15 4.83 -3.79
CA SER A 121 -14.70 4.64 -3.80
C SER A 121 -14.31 3.18 -3.99
N ARG A 122 -14.98 2.24 -3.32
CA ARG A 122 -14.73 0.80 -3.50
C ARG A 122 -15.06 0.32 -4.91
N ILE A 123 -16.16 0.79 -5.51
CA ILE A 123 -16.50 0.51 -6.89
C ILE A 123 -15.44 1.03 -7.85
N GLY A 124 -14.98 2.28 -7.65
CA GLY A 124 -13.92 2.88 -8.46
C GLY A 124 -12.57 2.13 -8.34
N LEU A 125 -12.20 1.69 -7.12
CA LEU A 125 -11.01 0.87 -6.92
C LEU A 125 -11.13 -0.49 -7.62
N CYS A 126 -12.32 -1.10 -7.60
CA CYS A 126 -12.57 -2.36 -8.29
C CYS A 126 -12.47 -2.18 -9.82
N ALA A 127 -13.01 -1.10 -10.37
CA ALA A 127 -12.84 -0.76 -11.78
C ALA A 127 -11.36 -0.53 -12.13
N SER A 128 -10.60 0.16 -11.27
CA SER A 128 -9.16 0.34 -11.43
C SER A 128 -8.40 -0.99 -11.44
N ASN A 129 -8.74 -1.91 -10.53
CA ASN A 129 -8.17 -3.25 -10.52
C ASN A 129 -8.50 -4.01 -11.82
N ALA A 130 -9.75 -3.95 -12.29
CA ALA A 130 -10.14 -4.55 -13.56
C ALA A 130 -9.33 -3.98 -14.73
N GLY A 131 -9.12 -2.66 -14.78
CA GLY A 131 -8.26 -2.02 -15.77
C GLY A 131 -6.79 -2.47 -15.70
N GLN A 132 -6.23 -2.67 -14.49
CA GLN A 132 -4.89 -3.21 -14.31
C GLN A 132 -4.79 -4.67 -14.78
N ILE A 133 -5.80 -5.49 -14.49
CA ILE A 133 -5.87 -6.87 -15.02
C ILE A 133 -5.95 -6.82 -16.55
N GLY A 134 -6.72 -5.91 -17.11
CA GLY A 134 -6.79 -5.68 -18.56
C GLY A 134 -5.43 -5.35 -19.17
N SER A 135 -4.69 -4.45 -18.55
CA SER A 135 -3.33 -4.10 -18.98
C SER A 135 -2.39 -5.29 -18.93
N ALA A 136 -2.50 -6.14 -17.89
CA ALA A 136 -1.73 -7.38 -17.79
C ALA A 136 -2.13 -8.40 -18.89
N ILE A 137 -3.43 -8.54 -19.19
CA ILE A 137 -3.93 -9.38 -20.29
C ILE A 137 -3.38 -8.89 -21.62
N HIS A 138 -3.39 -7.57 -21.86
CA HIS A 138 -2.87 -6.98 -23.08
C HIS A 138 -1.36 -7.21 -23.22
N SER A 139 -0.60 -7.03 -22.16
CA SER A 139 0.85 -7.29 -22.11
C SER A 139 1.15 -8.76 -22.41
N TYR A 140 0.38 -9.66 -21.79
CA TYR A 140 0.46 -11.10 -22.05
C TYR A 140 0.16 -11.40 -23.52
N ALA A 141 -0.93 -10.89 -24.08
CA ALA A 141 -1.33 -11.11 -25.46
C ALA A 141 -0.26 -10.58 -26.44
N SER A 142 0.35 -9.45 -26.13
CA SER A 142 1.43 -8.88 -26.95
C SER A 142 2.67 -9.79 -27.02
N ALA A 143 2.98 -10.46 -25.91
CA ALA A 143 4.09 -11.42 -25.84
C ALA A 143 3.75 -12.81 -26.42
N HIS A 144 2.45 -13.12 -26.61
CA HIS A 144 1.98 -14.45 -27.02
C HIS A 144 1.15 -14.38 -28.33
N GLU A 145 1.64 -13.64 -29.33
CA GLU A 145 1.05 -13.56 -30.67
C GLU A 145 -0.43 -13.14 -30.72
N GLY A 146 -0.90 -12.42 -29.69
CA GLY A 146 -2.28 -11.97 -29.56
C GLY A 146 -3.19 -12.97 -28.83
N ALA A 147 -2.66 -14.07 -28.32
CA ALA A 147 -3.42 -15.03 -27.56
C ALA A 147 -3.79 -14.50 -26.17
N LEU A 148 -5.05 -14.61 -25.80
CA LEU A 148 -5.49 -14.30 -24.42
C LEU A 148 -5.02 -15.40 -23.44
N PRO A 149 -4.84 -15.07 -22.16
CA PRO A 149 -4.51 -16.07 -21.14
C PRO A 149 -5.59 -17.16 -21.14
N SER A 150 -5.21 -18.36 -21.46
CA SER A 150 -6.12 -19.49 -21.56
C SER A 150 -5.41 -20.76 -21.04
N LEU A 151 -6.09 -21.46 -20.18
CA LEU A 151 -5.69 -22.79 -19.71
C LEU A 151 -6.88 -23.71 -19.85
N THR A 152 -6.82 -24.61 -20.80
CA THR A 152 -7.84 -25.64 -21.01
C THR A 152 -7.38 -26.93 -20.34
N ALA A 153 -8.15 -27.38 -19.35
CA ALA A 153 -7.98 -28.72 -18.79
C ALA A 153 -9.31 -29.48 -18.94
N PRO A 154 -9.32 -30.73 -19.43
CA PRO A 154 -10.53 -31.49 -19.69
C PRO A 154 -11.46 -31.65 -18.46
N GLN A 155 -10.95 -31.44 -17.28
CA GLN A 155 -11.67 -31.56 -16.01
C GLN A 155 -11.53 -30.34 -15.11
N ALA A 156 -11.37 -29.15 -15.72
CA ALA A 156 -11.25 -27.92 -14.95
C ALA A 156 -12.50 -27.67 -14.10
N ARG A 157 -12.29 -27.34 -12.83
CA ARG A 157 -13.36 -26.89 -11.94
C ARG A 157 -13.79 -25.47 -12.31
N TRP A 158 -14.99 -25.06 -11.91
CA TRP A 158 -15.44 -23.68 -12.09
C TRP A 158 -14.66 -22.68 -11.22
N LEU A 159 -14.38 -23.07 -10.00
CA LEU A 159 -13.71 -22.24 -9.01
C LEU A 159 -12.44 -22.92 -8.49
N PRO A 160 -11.44 -22.15 -8.06
CA PRO A 160 -10.21 -22.69 -7.50
C PRO A 160 -10.51 -23.48 -6.22
N GLY A 161 -9.80 -24.60 -6.07
CA GLY A 161 -9.81 -25.41 -4.85
C GLY A 161 -8.79 -24.90 -3.84
N ASP A 162 -8.83 -25.46 -2.63
CA ASP A 162 -7.89 -25.13 -1.58
C ASP A 162 -6.45 -25.49 -2.00
N GLY A 163 -5.52 -24.58 -1.71
CA GLY A 163 -4.09 -24.76 -1.94
C GLY A 163 -3.59 -24.45 -3.36
N GLY A 164 -4.48 -24.14 -4.33
CA GLY A 164 -4.07 -23.67 -5.67
C GLY A 164 -3.42 -24.74 -6.57
N GLN A 165 -3.49 -26.03 -6.20
CA GLN A 165 -2.88 -27.13 -6.96
C GLN A 165 -3.83 -27.72 -8.02
N ALA A 166 -5.11 -27.52 -7.89
CA ALA A 166 -6.11 -28.00 -8.83
C ALA A 166 -6.50 -26.92 -9.82
N VAL A 167 -6.45 -27.23 -11.11
CA VAL A 167 -6.78 -26.29 -12.20
C VAL A 167 -8.28 -26.02 -12.23
N SER A 168 -8.64 -24.73 -12.25
CA SER A 168 -9.98 -24.24 -12.49
C SER A 168 -10.00 -23.20 -13.63
N ASN A 169 -11.17 -22.64 -13.92
CA ASN A 169 -11.29 -21.58 -14.92
C ASN A 169 -10.49 -20.31 -14.57
N SER A 170 -10.22 -20.10 -13.28
CA SER A 170 -9.39 -18.97 -12.84
C SER A 170 -7.90 -19.14 -13.10
N ALA A 171 -7.44 -20.39 -13.36
CA ALA A 171 -6.04 -20.67 -13.67
C ALA A 171 -5.54 -19.90 -14.90
N SER A 172 -6.44 -19.56 -15.82
CA SER A 172 -6.13 -18.69 -16.97
C SER A 172 -5.62 -17.31 -16.52
N LEU A 173 -6.29 -16.71 -15.54
CA LEU A 173 -5.84 -15.42 -14.95
C LEU A 173 -4.63 -15.60 -14.05
N PHE A 174 -4.51 -16.74 -13.36
CA PHE A 174 -3.35 -17.04 -12.52
C PHE A 174 -2.05 -17.08 -13.33
N ARG A 175 -2.10 -17.40 -14.62
CA ARG A 175 -0.94 -17.28 -15.53
C ARG A 175 -0.32 -15.89 -15.53
N LEU A 176 -1.13 -14.84 -15.44
CA LEU A 176 -0.63 -13.46 -15.41
C LEU A 176 0.27 -13.23 -14.19
N ILE A 177 -0.09 -13.84 -13.06
CA ILE A 177 0.71 -13.77 -11.82
C ILE A 177 2.00 -14.59 -11.99
N ARG A 178 1.90 -15.82 -12.47
CA ARG A 178 3.06 -16.70 -12.66
C ARG A 178 4.09 -16.17 -13.65
N SER A 179 3.62 -15.41 -14.64
CA SER A 179 4.46 -14.80 -15.66
C SER A 179 4.86 -13.35 -15.33
N ASP A 180 4.63 -12.94 -14.08
CA ASP A 180 5.03 -11.65 -13.50
C ASP A 180 4.45 -10.41 -14.22
N TYR A 181 3.31 -10.57 -14.91
CA TYR A 181 2.61 -9.44 -15.51
C TYR A 181 1.83 -8.61 -14.49
N THR A 182 1.51 -9.18 -13.32
CA THR A 182 0.74 -8.50 -12.30
C THR A 182 0.84 -9.17 -10.93
N SER A 183 0.43 -8.44 -9.88
CA SER A 183 0.45 -8.94 -8.51
C SER A 183 -0.87 -9.65 -8.13
N PRO A 184 -0.84 -10.61 -7.18
CA PRO A 184 -2.05 -11.32 -6.73
C PRO A 184 -3.14 -10.42 -6.15
N MET A 185 -2.77 -9.29 -5.57
CA MET A 185 -3.68 -8.45 -4.79
C MET A 185 -4.77 -7.79 -5.63
N ILE A 186 -4.50 -7.49 -6.91
CA ILE A 186 -5.47 -6.82 -7.78
C ILE A 186 -6.66 -7.71 -8.17
N PHE A 187 -6.56 -9.03 -7.97
CA PHE A 187 -7.64 -9.98 -8.22
C PHE A 187 -8.71 -10.01 -7.13
N GLN A 188 -8.54 -9.18 -6.10
CA GLN A 188 -9.48 -9.05 -5.00
C GLN A 188 -10.20 -7.70 -5.07
N CYS A 189 -11.52 -7.73 -5.26
CA CYS A 189 -12.31 -6.51 -5.24
C CYS A 189 -12.43 -5.99 -3.80
N PRO A 190 -12.05 -4.73 -3.52
CA PRO A 190 -12.17 -4.15 -2.18
C PRO A 190 -13.63 -3.93 -1.73
N GLY A 191 -14.59 -4.10 -2.64
CA GLY A 191 -16.03 -4.08 -2.34
C GLY A 191 -16.64 -5.44 -2.05
N CYS A 192 -15.87 -6.53 -2.17
CA CYS A 192 -16.33 -7.88 -1.90
C CYS A 192 -16.03 -8.28 -0.45
N ASP A 193 -17.05 -8.51 0.34
CA ASP A 193 -16.89 -8.92 1.75
C ASP A 193 -16.28 -10.32 1.90
N ARG A 194 -16.30 -11.14 0.85
CA ARG A 194 -15.70 -12.48 0.82
C ARG A 194 -14.22 -12.47 0.42
N ALA A 195 -13.71 -11.38 -0.10
CA ALA A 195 -12.30 -11.26 -0.47
C ALA A 195 -11.39 -11.56 0.73
N ALA A 196 -10.23 -12.17 0.46
CA ALA A 196 -9.30 -12.56 1.52
C ALA A 196 -8.68 -11.38 2.27
N ALA A 197 -8.74 -10.18 1.72
CA ALA A 197 -8.15 -8.93 2.24
C ALA A 197 -6.61 -9.00 2.46
N THR A 198 -5.99 -10.13 2.18
CA THR A 198 -4.54 -10.37 2.29
C THR A 198 -4.04 -10.97 0.98
N SER A 199 -2.79 -10.66 0.65
CA SER A 199 -2.12 -11.34 -0.46
C SER A 199 -1.68 -12.75 -0.04
N PHE A 200 -1.33 -13.55 -1.03
CA PHE A 200 -0.71 -14.86 -0.83
C PHE A 200 0.67 -14.89 -1.51
N VAL A 201 1.54 -15.75 -0.99
CA VAL A 201 2.84 -15.98 -1.62
C VAL A 201 2.64 -17.01 -2.74
N VAL A 202 3.12 -16.67 -3.92
CA VAL A 202 3.05 -17.58 -5.08
C VAL A 202 4.14 -18.63 -4.94
N ASP A 203 3.74 -19.87 -4.82
CA ASP A 203 4.63 -21.02 -4.82
C ASP A 203 4.75 -21.61 -6.25
N ALA A 204 5.91 -22.19 -6.56
CA ALA A 204 6.18 -22.81 -7.86
C ALA A 204 5.24 -23.98 -8.20
N SER A 205 4.68 -24.64 -7.18
CA SER A 205 3.75 -25.77 -7.33
C SER A 205 2.31 -25.30 -7.63
N MET A 206 2.00 -24.01 -7.42
CA MET A 206 0.64 -23.49 -7.63
C MET A 206 0.33 -23.35 -9.12
N CYS A 207 -0.83 -23.87 -9.53
CA CYS A 207 -1.35 -23.76 -10.88
C CYS A 207 -2.54 -22.80 -10.96
N ASP A 208 -3.10 -22.42 -9.81
CA ASP A 208 -4.31 -21.59 -9.69
C ASP A 208 -4.27 -20.80 -8.38
N PHE A 209 -5.23 -19.93 -8.18
CA PHE A 209 -5.44 -19.23 -6.91
C PHE A 209 -5.64 -20.22 -5.76
N PRO A 210 -5.18 -19.91 -4.53
CA PRO A 210 -5.28 -20.83 -3.39
C PRO A 210 -6.71 -21.04 -2.87
N GLY A 211 -7.68 -20.37 -3.46
CA GLY A 211 -9.10 -20.53 -3.16
C GLY A 211 -9.96 -19.40 -3.73
N PRO A 212 -11.28 -19.55 -3.72
CA PRO A 212 -12.20 -18.59 -4.35
C PRO A 212 -12.21 -17.21 -3.68
N ARG A 213 -11.69 -17.08 -2.46
CA ARG A 213 -11.56 -15.80 -1.77
C ARG A 213 -10.44 -14.90 -2.31
N PHE A 214 -9.54 -15.47 -3.10
CA PHE A 214 -8.38 -14.77 -3.66
C PHE A 214 -8.62 -14.28 -5.08
N ILE A 215 -9.78 -14.62 -5.68
CA ILE A 215 -10.22 -14.13 -6.97
C ILE A 215 -11.71 -13.80 -6.91
N THR A 216 -12.04 -12.52 -7.03
CA THR A 216 -13.41 -12.00 -6.97
C THR A 216 -13.83 -11.37 -8.29
N TYR A 217 -13.22 -11.81 -9.36
CA TYR A 217 -13.56 -11.47 -10.74
C TYR A 217 -13.87 -12.71 -11.54
N SER A 218 -14.80 -12.58 -12.45
CA SER A 218 -15.15 -13.61 -13.44
C SER A 218 -14.46 -13.30 -14.76
N TYR A 219 -13.77 -14.28 -15.31
CA TYR A 219 -13.08 -14.17 -16.59
C TYR A 219 -13.84 -14.97 -17.64
N GLN A 220 -13.99 -14.39 -18.84
CA GLN A 220 -14.64 -15.08 -19.94
C GLN A 220 -13.76 -16.25 -20.39
N HIS A 221 -14.25 -17.46 -20.18
CA HIS A 221 -13.57 -18.66 -20.62
C HIS A 221 -13.83 -18.85 -22.13
N ALA A 222 -12.77 -18.91 -22.91
CA ALA A 222 -12.86 -19.30 -24.31
C ALA A 222 -13.16 -20.80 -24.40
N LEU A 223 -14.43 -21.12 -24.53
CA LEU A 223 -14.88 -22.50 -24.80
C LEU A 223 -14.56 -22.82 -26.26
N GLY A 224 -13.46 -23.54 -26.51
CA GLY A 224 -13.05 -23.94 -27.84
C GLY A 224 -11.81 -23.21 -28.36
N GLN A 225 -11.74 -22.94 -29.64
CA GLN A 225 -10.61 -22.26 -30.27
C GLN A 225 -10.51 -20.80 -29.77
N ALA A 226 -9.31 -20.36 -29.44
CA ALA A 226 -9.07 -18.95 -29.18
C ALA A 226 -9.52 -18.14 -30.41
N PRO A 227 -10.28 -17.04 -30.21
CA PRO A 227 -10.73 -16.22 -31.34
C PRO A 227 -9.52 -15.75 -32.14
N SER A 228 -9.64 -15.75 -33.47
CA SER A 228 -8.56 -15.32 -34.33
C SER A 228 -8.23 -13.83 -34.08
N ARG A 229 -7.02 -13.42 -34.42
CA ARG A 229 -6.59 -12.00 -34.30
C ARG A 229 -7.51 -11.03 -35.05
N ARG A 230 -8.18 -11.49 -36.09
CA ARG A 230 -9.16 -10.73 -36.88
C ARG A 230 -10.48 -10.60 -36.10
N ASP A 231 -10.98 -11.70 -35.53
CA ASP A 231 -12.23 -11.73 -34.75
C ASP A 231 -12.09 -10.86 -33.51
N LEU A 232 -10.91 -10.86 -32.85
CA LEU A 232 -10.64 -10.02 -31.68
C LEU A 232 -10.71 -8.52 -32.01
N ARG A 233 -10.28 -8.10 -33.20
CA ARG A 233 -10.36 -6.68 -33.60
C ARG A 233 -11.79 -6.23 -33.92
N GLU A 234 -12.58 -7.09 -34.52
CA GLU A 234 -13.96 -6.79 -34.88
C GLU A 234 -14.89 -6.81 -33.66
N LEU A 235 -14.60 -7.67 -32.68
CA LEU A 235 -15.40 -7.85 -31.46
C LEU A 235 -14.91 -6.99 -30.26
N ALA A 236 -13.79 -6.29 -30.40
CA ALA A 236 -13.10 -5.67 -29.28
C ALA A 236 -13.99 -4.76 -28.41
N VAL A 237 -14.82 -3.93 -29.05
CA VAL A 237 -15.66 -2.94 -28.34
C VAL A 237 -16.83 -3.59 -27.58
N GLY A 238 -17.33 -4.72 -28.05
CA GLY A 238 -18.52 -5.38 -27.48
C GLY A 238 -18.21 -6.65 -26.67
N MET A 239 -16.95 -7.11 -26.68
CA MET A 239 -16.57 -8.36 -26.02
C MET A 239 -16.14 -8.11 -24.58
N ALA A 240 -16.99 -8.44 -23.62
CA ALA A 240 -16.64 -8.46 -22.21
C ALA A 240 -15.64 -9.59 -21.93
N ILE A 241 -14.48 -9.28 -21.36
CA ILE A 241 -13.45 -10.28 -21.05
C ILE A 241 -13.32 -10.56 -19.56
N LEU A 242 -13.62 -9.57 -18.71
CA LEU A 242 -13.57 -9.70 -17.26
C LEU A 242 -14.75 -8.93 -16.66
N ALA A 243 -15.31 -9.43 -15.58
CA ALA A 243 -16.34 -8.73 -14.82
C ALA A 243 -16.15 -8.98 -13.32
N ASP A 244 -16.83 -8.20 -12.50
CA ASP A 244 -17.02 -8.53 -11.09
C ASP A 244 -17.56 -9.94 -10.93
N GLU A 245 -17.32 -10.57 -9.79
CA GLU A 245 -17.70 -11.96 -9.53
C GLU A 245 -19.19 -12.21 -9.84
N THR A 246 -19.44 -13.24 -10.64
CA THR A 246 -20.81 -13.64 -10.96
C THR A 246 -21.56 -14.14 -9.72
N PRO A 247 -22.83 -13.75 -9.51
CA PRO A 247 -23.60 -14.16 -8.35
C PRO A 247 -24.11 -15.60 -8.41
N VAL A 248 -23.77 -16.34 -9.48
CA VAL A 248 -24.29 -17.71 -9.70
C VAL A 248 -23.61 -18.78 -8.84
N PHE A 249 -22.62 -18.39 -8.04
CA PHE A 249 -21.98 -19.32 -7.11
C PHE A 249 -22.14 -18.86 -5.66
N ASN A 250 -22.38 -19.83 -4.78
CA ASN A 250 -22.22 -19.64 -3.33
C ASN A 250 -21.14 -20.62 -2.84
N GLY A 251 -19.94 -20.10 -2.61
CA GLY A 251 -18.74 -20.93 -2.47
C GLY A 251 -18.54 -21.76 -3.75
N VAL A 252 -18.51 -23.07 -3.63
CA VAL A 252 -18.35 -23.99 -4.80
C VAL A 252 -19.68 -24.45 -5.41
N ARG A 253 -20.82 -24.08 -4.81
CA ARG A 253 -22.15 -24.54 -5.26
C ARG A 253 -22.70 -23.60 -6.32
N PHE A 254 -23.03 -24.16 -7.49
CA PHE A 254 -23.73 -23.45 -8.55
C PHE A 254 -25.23 -23.25 -8.24
N LEU A 255 -25.71 -22.03 -8.37
CA LEU A 255 -27.09 -21.59 -8.10
C LEU A 255 -27.81 -21.31 -9.42
N ARG A 256 -28.59 -22.28 -9.90
CA ARG A 256 -29.34 -22.18 -11.18
C ARG A 256 -30.33 -21.02 -11.21
N ASP A 257 -30.97 -20.77 -10.10
CA ASP A 257 -31.95 -19.69 -9.91
C ASP A 257 -31.35 -18.29 -10.05
N ARG A 258 -30.06 -18.16 -9.82
CA ARG A 258 -29.32 -16.88 -9.92
C ARG A 258 -28.70 -16.61 -11.29
N VAL A 259 -28.82 -17.50 -12.26
CA VAL A 259 -28.27 -17.32 -13.62
C VAL A 259 -28.80 -16.06 -14.31
N ARG A 260 -30.00 -15.62 -13.95
CA ARG A 260 -30.63 -14.38 -14.44
C ARG A 260 -30.55 -13.22 -13.45
N ALA A 261 -29.90 -13.41 -12.32
CA ALA A 261 -29.66 -12.33 -11.36
C ALA A 261 -28.69 -11.34 -11.96
N SER A 262 -29.04 -10.08 -11.90
CA SER A 262 -28.48 -9.04 -12.75
C SER A 262 -27.25 -8.36 -12.19
N ALA A 263 -26.87 -8.54 -10.92
CA ALA A 263 -25.79 -7.79 -10.31
C ALA A 263 -24.85 -8.68 -9.49
N SER A 264 -23.56 -8.34 -9.53
CA SER A 264 -22.54 -8.96 -8.71
C SER A 264 -22.75 -8.69 -7.22
N ASP A 265 -22.41 -9.66 -6.38
CA ASP A 265 -22.39 -9.50 -4.93
C ASP A 265 -21.20 -8.62 -4.44
N ASN A 266 -20.21 -8.33 -5.30
CA ASN A 266 -19.02 -7.55 -4.94
C ASN A 266 -19.34 -6.15 -4.38
N HIS A 267 -20.41 -5.53 -4.83
CA HIS A 267 -20.81 -4.18 -4.44
C HIS A 267 -22.18 -4.14 -3.80
N ALA A 268 -22.56 -5.20 -3.06
CA ALA A 268 -23.88 -5.35 -2.46
C ALA A 268 -25.01 -5.16 -3.50
N GLN A 269 -24.85 -5.72 -4.67
CA GLN A 269 -25.79 -5.70 -5.80
C GLN A 269 -26.13 -4.30 -6.35
N ARG A 270 -25.23 -3.32 -6.16
CA ARG A 270 -25.41 -1.94 -6.64
C ARG A 270 -24.85 -1.68 -8.04
N GLY A 271 -24.56 -2.73 -8.78
CA GLY A 271 -23.94 -2.71 -10.09
C GLY A 271 -22.76 -3.67 -10.17
N GLN A 272 -22.10 -3.68 -11.30
CA GLN A 272 -20.88 -4.44 -11.53
C GLN A 272 -19.98 -3.69 -12.50
N ASN A 273 -18.70 -3.87 -12.38
CA ASN A 273 -17.73 -3.42 -13.36
C ASN A 273 -17.54 -4.53 -14.40
N VAL A 274 -17.44 -4.15 -15.66
CA VAL A 274 -17.21 -5.05 -16.78
C VAL A 274 -16.08 -4.46 -17.62
N LEU A 275 -15.01 -5.22 -17.78
CA LEU A 275 -13.90 -4.87 -18.64
C LEU A 275 -14.11 -5.49 -20.02
N TYR A 276 -14.01 -4.69 -21.03
CA TYR A 276 -14.10 -5.10 -22.42
C TYR A 276 -12.71 -5.28 -23.04
N LEU A 277 -12.68 -5.98 -24.18
CA LEU A 277 -11.41 -6.32 -24.85
C LEU A 277 -10.64 -5.08 -25.35
N ASP A 278 -11.33 -3.97 -25.62
CA ASP A 278 -10.75 -2.66 -25.95
C ASP A 278 -10.27 -1.85 -24.72
N MET A 279 -10.28 -2.47 -23.54
CA MET A 279 -9.80 -1.94 -22.26
C MET A 279 -10.71 -0.92 -21.58
N HIS A 280 -11.90 -0.61 -22.07
CA HIS A 280 -12.84 0.19 -21.27
C HIS A 280 -13.50 -0.64 -20.15
N VAL A 281 -13.84 0.01 -19.05
CA VAL A 281 -14.49 -0.58 -17.88
C VAL A 281 -15.82 0.12 -17.62
#